data_c4429df19ba24cc428f7f14ae2d66f1a
#
_entry.id   c4429df19ba24cc428f7f14ae2d66f1a
#
_cell.length_a   1.000
_cell.length_b   1.000
_cell.length_c   1.000
_cell.angle_alpha   90.00
_cell.angle_beta   90.00
_cell.angle_gamma   90.00
#
_symmetry.space_group_name_H-M   'P 1'
#
loop_
_entity.id
_entity.type
_entity.pdbx_description
1 polymer ?
#
loop_
_entity_poly.entity_id
_entity_poly.type
_entity_poly.pdbx_seq_one_letter_code
_entity_poly.pdbx_strand_id
1 'polypeptide(L)'
;MSNKKLLNCSFTIPHLELIESGIPKEIHHLLGYRCVTREEAYELVGYEFSGWVVLFCDPKGNPYLNKGKLFYRLKPDPEELKGDDPPKYLTPKDAGCRPYFSPLATEKIFNKCKKLFITEGEKKSDALTYHGFPYIGLSGVYGWKDKRIGESKPLPEL
;
A
#
# COMPACT_ATOMS: atom_id res chain seq x y z
N MET A 1 -23.47 24.30 17.91
CA MET A 1 -22.07 24.67 17.74
C MET A 1 -21.30 23.35 17.57
N SER A 2 -20.80 23.05 16.58
CA SER A 2 -20.20 23.32 15.31
C SER A 2 -19.65 21.99 14.76
N ASN A 3 -20.46 21.29 13.92
CA ASN A 3 -20.07 20.05 13.22
C ASN A 3 -19.27 20.35 11.92
N LYS A 4 -18.35 21.31 11.96
CA LYS A 4 -17.61 21.77 10.77
C LYS A 4 -16.15 21.32 10.69
N LYS A 5 -15.67 20.42 11.57
CA LYS A 5 -14.24 20.03 11.64
C LYS A 5 -13.94 18.62 11.09
N LEU A 6 -14.94 17.91 10.54
CA LEU A 6 -14.77 16.55 10.02
C LEU A 6 -14.72 16.46 8.48
N LEU A 7 -14.62 17.58 7.76
CA LEU A 7 -14.72 17.63 6.30
C LEU A 7 -13.43 17.96 5.56
N ASN A 8 -12.28 18.02 6.22
CA ASN A 8 -10.99 18.32 5.56
C ASN A 8 -10.01 17.13 5.51
N CYS A 9 -10.42 15.94 5.87
CA CYS A 9 -9.73 14.76 5.38
C CYS A 9 -10.26 14.55 3.96
N SER A 10 -9.42 14.70 2.95
CA SER A 10 -9.83 14.54 1.56
C SER A 10 -10.15 13.05 1.28
N PHE A 11 -11.31 12.59 1.75
CA PHE A 11 -11.85 11.25 1.45
C PHE A 11 -11.89 10.92 -0.05
N THR A 12 -11.58 11.92 -0.88
CA THR A 12 -11.60 11.83 -2.33
C THR A 12 -10.25 11.53 -2.98
N ILE A 13 -9.12 11.81 -2.32
CA ILE A 13 -7.80 11.69 -2.97
C ILE A 13 -7.44 10.24 -3.34
N PRO A 14 -7.55 9.22 -2.43
CA PRO A 14 -7.27 7.86 -2.85
C PRO A 14 -8.16 7.41 -4.00
N HIS A 15 -9.45 7.74 -3.95
CA HIS A 15 -10.40 7.38 -4.99
C HIS A 15 -10.08 8.03 -6.34
N LEU A 16 -9.69 9.30 -6.38
CA LEU A 16 -9.28 9.97 -7.62
C LEU A 16 -8.03 9.33 -8.19
N GLU A 17 -7.01 9.08 -7.38
CA GLU A 17 -5.77 8.44 -7.82
C GLU A 17 -6.00 7.01 -8.33
N LEU A 18 -6.96 6.27 -7.77
CA LEU A 18 -7.34 4.94 -8.24
C LEU A 18 -8.05 5.02 -9.60
N ILE A 19 -8.97 5.96 -9.78
CA ILE A 19 -9.64 6.21 -11.06
C ILE A 19 -8.63 6.59 -12.14
N GLU A 20 -7.71 7.51 -11.86
CA GLU A 20 -6.62 7.89 -12.76
C GLU A 20 -5.71 6.71 -13.13
N SER A 21 -5.62 5.71 -12.25
CA SER A 21 -4.90 4.46 -12.49
C SER A 21 -5.71 3.41 -13.27
N GLY A 22 -6.92 3.75 -13.72
CA GLY A 22 -7.80 2.85 -14.47
C GLY A 22 -8.59 1.86 -13.60
N ILE A 23 -8.74 2.14 -12.30
CA ILE A 23 -9.48 1.29 -11.36
C ILE A 23 -10.86 1.90 -11.13
N PRO A 24 -11.97 1.21 -11.51
CA PRO A 24 -13.32 1.76 -11.36
C PRO A 24 -13.72 1.89 -9.88
N LYS A 25 -14.51 2.93 -9.60
CA LYS A 25 -14.92 3.30 -8.24
C LYS A 25 -15.64 2.17 -7.50
N GLU A 26 -16.38 1.35 -8.22
CA GLU A 26 -17.22 0.27 -7.69
C GLU A 26 -16.42 -0.79 -6.93
N ILE A 27 -15.11 -0.94 -7.23
CA ILE A 27 -14.24 -1.93 -6.60
C ILE A 27 -13.28 -1.34 -5.56
N HIS A 28 -13.26 -0.02 -5.36
CA HIS A 28 -12.31 0.60 -4.43
C HIS A 28 -12.45 0.07 -3.01
N HIS A 29 -13.66 -0.30 -2.60
CA HIS A 29 -13.92 -0.88 -1.26
C HIS A 29 -13.23 -2.23 -1.03
N LEU A 30 -12.79 -2.91 -2.10
CA LEU A 30 -12.07 -4.19 -2.02
C LEU A 30 -10.56 -4.01 -1.83
N LEU A 31 -10.02 -2.82 -2.06
CA LEU A 31 -8.57 -2.60 -2.19
C LEU A 31 -7.85 -2.19 -0.90
N GLY A 32 -8.58 -1.98 0.20
CA GLY A 32 -7.97 -1.69 1.50
C GLY A 32 -7.29 -0.32 1.64
N TYR A 33 -7.59 0.63 0.73
CA TYR A 33 -7.16 2.02 0.87
C TYR A 33 -8.09 2.79 1.79
N ARG A 34 -7.54 3.59 2.71
CA ARG A 34 -8.31 4.49 3.54
C ARG A 34 -7.53 5.75 3.91
N CYS A 35 -8.25 6.87 4.05
CA CYS A 35 -7.68 8.09 4.60
C CYS A 35 -7.38 7.93 6.09
N VAL A 36 -6.37 8.64 6.56
CA VAL A 36 -5.96 8.67 7.97
C VAL A 36 -5.64 10.10 8.41
N THR A 37 -5.97 10.41 9.65
CA THR A 37 -5.47 11.60 10.33
C THR A 37 -4.01 11.43 10.73
N ARG A 38 -3.38 12.47 11.25
CA ARG A 38 -2.00 12.42 11.79
C ARG A 38 -1.88 11.44 12.94
N GLU A 39 -2.86 11.46 13.85
CA GLU A 39 -2.92 10.58 15.02
C GLU A 39 -3.06 9.11 14.60
N GLU A 40 -4.00 8.83 13.70
CA GLU A 40 -4.20 7.48 13.17
C GLU A 40 -2.95 6.97 12.42
N ALA A 41 -2.31 7.80 11.61
CA ALA A 41 -1.08 7.45 10.91
C ALA A 41 0.06 7.16 11.89
N TYR A 42 0.18 7.93 12.97
CA TYR A 42 1.17 7.64 14.01
C TYR A 42 0.94 6.28 14.65
N GLU A 43 -0.29 5.94 14.98
CA GLU A 43 -0.64 4.63 15.56
C GLU A 43 -0.33 3.45 14.62
N LEU A 44 -0.57 3.65 13.30
CA LEU A 44 -0.43 2.58 12.30
C LEU A 44 1.00 2.40 11.79
N VAL A 45 1.69 3.50 11.51
CA VAL A 45 2.98 3.48 10.81
C VAL A 45 4.11 4.20 11.56
N GLY A 46 3.79 4.92 12.62
CA GLY A 46 4.77 5.65 13.45
C GLY A 46 5.19 7.01 12.88
N TYR A 47 4.41 7.60 11.99
CA TYR A 47 4.62 8.94 11.41
C TYR A 47 3.40 9.82 11.58
N GLU A 48 3.57 11.06 11.99
CA GLU A 48 2.52 12.05 12.24
C GLU A 48 2.19 12.85 10.96
N PHE A 49 1.72 12.18 9.92
CA PHE A 49 1.30 12.80 8.67
C PHE A 49 -0.12 12.38 8.31
N SER A 50 -0.99 13.33 7.96
CA SER A 50 -2.24 12.99 7.30
C SER A 50 -2.00 12.47 5.89
N GLY A 51 -2.95 11.69 5.36
CA GLY A 51 -2.85 11.12 4.04
C GLY A 51 -3.73 9.89 3.89
N TRP A 52 -3.25 8.92 3.15
CA TRP A 52 -3.93 7.64 3.06
C TRP A 52 -2.96 6.44 3.22
N VAL A 53 -3.51 5.36 3.71
CA VAL A 53 -2.79 4.09 3.90
C VAL A 53 -3.36 3.00 3.02
N VAL A 54 -2.53 2.02 2.70
CA VAL A 54 -2.95 0.76 2.08
C VAL A 54 -2.50 -0.41 2.94
N LEU A 55 -3.40 -1.36 3.16
CA LEU A 55 -3.13 -2.59 3.90
C LEU A 55 -2.41 -3.59 3.00
N PHE A 56 -1.35 -4.20 3.51
CA PHE A 56 -0.62 -5.24 2.82
C PHE A 56 -1.04 -6.63 3.34
N CYS A 57 -1.34 -7.51 2.41
CA CYS A 57 -1.72 -8.90 2.68
C CYS A 57 -0.81 -9.88 1.93
N ASP A 58 -0.76 -11.12 2.42
CA ASP A 58 -0.16 -12.23 1.70
C ASP A 58 -1.06 -12.72 0.54
N PRO A 59 -0.61 -13.65 -0.33
CA PRO A 59 -1.43 -14.17 -1.43
C PRO A 59 -2.72 -14.88 -1.00
N LYS A 60 -2.84 -15.25 0.29
CA LYS A 60 -4.04 -15.86 0.87
C LYS A 60 -5.04 -14.84 1.38
N GLY A 61 -4.66 -13.55 1.36
CA GLY A 61 -5.47 -12.45 1.89
C GLY A 61 -5.28 -12.20 3.38
N ASN A 62 -4.30 -12.87 4.04
CA ASN A 62 -4.02 -12.59 5.44
C ASN A 62 -3.19 -11.31 5.56
N PRO A 63 -3.57 -10.36 6.41
CA PRO A 63 -2.77 -9.16 6.62
C PRO A 63 -1.37 -9.47 7.15
N TYR A 64 -0.35 -8.82 6.58
CA TYR A 64 0.97 -8.85 7.19
C TYR A 64 0.98 -8.12 8.53
N LEU A 65 1.79 -8.63 9.44
CA LEU A 65 2.00 -8.02 10.75
C LEU A 65 3.42 -7.48 10.87
N ASN A 66 3.55 -6.33 11.53
CA ASN A 66 4.80 -5.79 12.02
C ASN A 66 4.71 -5.59 13.53
N LYS A 67 5.48 -6.34 14.30
CA LYS A 67 5.46 -6.29 15.77
C LYS A 67 4.04 -6.43 16.36
N GLY A 68 3.22 -7.33 15.79
CA GLY A 68 1.83 -7.57 16.20
C GLY A 68 0.79 -6.57 15.71
N LYS A 69 1.19 -5.53 14.98
CA LYS A 69 0.29 -4.56 14.35
C LYS A 69 0.14 -4.84 12.85
N LEU A 70 -1.00 -4.48 12.27
CA LEU A 70 -1.24 -4.58 10.83
C LEU A 70 -0.21 -3.75 10.06
N PHE A 71 0.32 -4.32 8.97
CA PHE A 71 1.29 -3.64 8.12
C PHE A 71 0.57 -2.78 7.09
N TYR A 72 0.64 -1.47 7.29
CA TYR A 72 0.18 -0.47 6.35
C TYR A 72 1.36 0.27 5.74
N ARG A 73 1.17 0.80 4.55
CA ARG A 73 2.06 1.78 3.94
C ARG A 73 1.30 3.10 3.79
N LEU A 74 1.93 4.19 4.21
CA LEU A 74 1.34 5.53 4.21
C LEU A 74 1.83 6.30 2.97
N LYS A 75 0.91 6.95 2.29
CA LYS A 75 1.19 8.06 1.38
C LYS A 75 0.73 9.34 2.06
N PRO A 76 1.66 10.21 2.52
CA PRO A 76 1.31 11.49 3.11
C PRO A 76 0.64 12.42 2.11
N ASP A 77 -0.19 13.32 2.61
CA ASP A 77 -0.71 14.43 1.82
C ASP A 77 0.45 15.33 1.36
N PRO A 78 0.39 15.91 0.14
CA PRO A 78 1.49 16.72 -0.38
C PRO A 78 1.88 17.89 0.53
N GLU A 79 0.92 18.48 1.25
CA GLU A 79 1.14 19.60 2.17
C GLU A 79 1.92 19.22 3.42
N GLU A 80 1.95 17.91 3.76
CA GLU A 80 2.70 17.39 4.89
C GLU A 80 4.19 17.21 4.61
N LEU A 81 4.54 17.12 3.33
CA LEU A 81 5.89 16.82 2.90
C LEU A 81 6.71 18.12 2.74
N LYS A 82 7.90 18.16 3.34
CA LYS A 82 8.84 19.29 3.28
C LYS A 82 10.17 18.81 2.69
N GLY A 83 10.87 19.71 2.02
CA GLY A 83 12.17 19.45 1.39
C GLY A 83 12.08 19.26 -0.12
N ASP A 84 13.24 19.17 -0.77
CA ASP A 84 13.34 19.16 -2.25
C ASP A 84 12.97 17.81 -2.86
N ASP A 85 13.09 16.69 -2.12
CA ASP A 85 12.73 15.34 -2.60
C ASP A 85 12.19 14.47 -1.44
N PRO A 86 11.01 14.79 -0.91
CA PRO A 86 10.44 14.05 0.19
C PRO A 86 9.98 12.65 -0.27
N PRO A 87 10.03 11.64 0.62
CA PRO A 87 9.61 10.29 0.28
C PRO A 87 8.11 10.24 -0.01
N LYS A 88 7.76 9.79 -1.22
CA LYS A 88 6.36 9.68 -1.67
C LYS A 88 5.52 8.71 -0.84
N TYR A 89 6.16 7.68 -0.28
CA TYR A 89 5.52 6.65 0.55
C TYR A 89 6.38 6.33 1.75
N LEU A 90 5.74 6.10 2.89
CA LEU A 90 6.38 5.72 4.14
C LEU A 90 5.96 4.32 4.56
N THR A 91 6.95 3.49 4.82
CA THR A 91 6.79 2.16 5.40
C THR A 91 6.87 2.27 6.93
N PRO A 92 6.17 1.45 7.72
CA PRO A 92 6.30 1.47 9.16
C PRO A 92 7.76 1.38 9.60
N LYS A 93 8.11 2.13 10.64
CA LYS A 93 9.49 2.15 11.16
C LYS A 93 9.96 0.73 11.50
N ASP A 94 11.17 0.39 11.09
CA ASP A 94 11.83 -0.90 11.33
C ASP A 94 11.11 -2.14 10.74
N ALA A 95 10.16 -1.95 9.83
CA ALA A 95 9.36 -3.07 9.30
C ALA A 95 10.00 -3.80 8.12
N GLY A 96 10.99 -3.19 7.46
CA GLY A 96 11.53 -3.68 6.19
C GLY A 96 10.50 -3.60 5.05
N CYS A 97 10.85 -4.19 3.91
CA CYS A 97 9.94 -4.27 2.77
C CYS A 97 9.03 -5.50 2.87
N ARG A 98 7.86 -5.40 2.24
CA ARG A 98 6.95 -6.50 1.97
C ARG A 98 6.49 -6.40 0.52
N PRO A 99 6.29 -7.52 -0.18
CA PRO A 99 5.62 -7.49 -1.46
C PRO A 99 4.14 -7.18 -1.24
N TYR A 100 3.57 -6.46 -2.17
CA TYR A 100 2.14 -6.15 -2.18
C TYR A 100 1.42 -7.11 -3.13
N PHE A 101 0.47 -7.85 -2.59
CA PHE A 101 -0.46 -8.67 -3.36
C PHE A 101 -1.81 -7.97 -3.40
N SER A 102 -2.29 -7.68 -4.61
CA SER A 102 -3.61 -7.06 -4.77
C SER A 102 -4.70 -7.93 -4.14
N PRO A 103 -5.63 -7.37 -3.35
CA PRO A 103 -6.78 -8.11 -2.86
C PRO A 103 -7.70 -8.67 -3.96
N LEU A 104 -7.55 -8.19 -5.19
CA LEU A 104 -8.27 -8.70 -6.36
C LEU A 104 -7.70 -10.02 -6.90
N ALA A 105 -6.49 -10.39 -6.48
CA ALA A 105 -5.84 -11.62 -6.87
C ALA A 105 -5.86 -12.62 -5.71
N THR A 106 -6.38 -13.80 -5.96
CA THR A 106 -6.36 -14.91 -5.00
C THR A 106 -5.13 -15.79 -5.22
N GLU A 107 -4.74 -16.56 -4.19
CA GLU A 107 -3.70 -17.59 -4.29
C GLU A 107 -3.91 -18.52 -5.50
N LYS A 108 -5.17 -18.85 -5.82
CA LYS A 108 -5.52 -19.68 -6.99
C LYS A 108 -5.11 -19.02 -8.31
N ILE A 109 -5.15 -17.69 -8.39
CA ILE A 109 -4.74 -16.95 -9.58
C ILE A 109 -3.22 -17.02 -9.72
N PHE A 110 -2.48 -16.76 -8.64
CA PHE A 110 -1.02 -16.84 -8.65
C PHE A 110 -0.52 -18.26 -8.97
N ASN A 111 -1.12 -19.29 -8.37
CA ASN A 111 -0.75 -20.68 -8.60
C ASN A 111 -1.02 -21.18 -10.03
N LYS A 112 -1.94 -20.54 -10.76
CA LYS A 112 -2.24 -20.87 -12.17
C LYS A 112 -1.37 -20.09 -13.16
N CYS A 113 -0.69 -19.06 -12.73
CA CYS A 113 0.11 -18.23 -13.60
C CYS A 113 1.41 -18.94 -14.00
N LYS A 114 1.63 -19.10 -15.30
CA LYS A 114 2.90 -19.62 -15.84
C LYS A 114 4.04 -18.60 -15.73
N LYS A 115 3.72 -17.31 -15.55
CA LYS A 115 4.66 -16.19 -15.43
C LYS A 115 4.20 -15.30 -14.32
N LEU A 116 5.12 -14.95 -13.44
CA LEU A 116 4.92 -13.95 -12.41
C LEU A 116 5.35 -12.59 -12.97
N PHE A 117 4.51 -11.60 -12.82
CA PHE A 117 4.82 -10.23 -13.17
C PHE A 117 5.04 -9.39 -11.91
N ILE A 118 6.03 -8.52 -11.96
CA ILE A 118 6.38 -7.62 -10.86
C ILE A 118 6.31 -6.19 -11.38
N THR A 119 5.73 -5.30 -10.59
CA THR A 119 5.68 -3.87 -10.88
C THR A 119 6.12 -3.05 -9.68
N GLU A 120 6.43 -1.79 -9.90
CA GLU A 120 6.66 -0.84 -8.82
C GLU A 120 5.34 -0.20 -8.41
N GLY A 121 5.00 -0.32 -7.12
CA GLY A 121 3.86 0.34 -6.49
C GLY A 121 2.57 -0.46 -6.47
N GLU A 122 1.77 -0.17 -5.46
CA GLU A 122 0.54 -0.88 -5.10
C GLU A 122 -0.58 -0.62 -6.12
N LYS A 123 -0.81 0.65 -6.48
CA LYS A 123 -1.87 1.04 -7.43
C LYS A 123 -1.68 0.43 -8.82
N LYS A 124 -0.43 0.33 -9.29
CA LYS A 124 -0.14 -0.34 -10.56
C LYS A 124 -0.43 -1.83 -10.48
N SER A 125 -0.09 -2.47 -9.36
CA SER A 125 -0.42 -3.88 -9.12
C SER A 125 -1.93 -4.10 -9.13
N ASP A 126 -2.70 -3.23 -8.46
CA ASP A 126 -4.17 -3.31 -8.42
C ASP A 126 -4.78 -3.10 -9.81
N ALA A 127 -4.35 -2.08 -10.54
CA ALA A 127 -4.85 -1.80 -11.89
C ALA A 127 -4.59 -2.97 -12.85
N LEU A 128 -3.37 -3.48 -12.87
CA LEU A 128 -3.00 -4.60 -13.74
C LEU A 128 -3.74 -5.88 -13.35
N THR A 129 -3.91 -6.13 -12.05
CA THR A 129 -4.67 -7.28 -11.55
C THR A 129 -6.14 -7.17 -11.91
N TYR A 130 -6.74 -5.98 -11.81
CA TYR A 130 -8.11 -5.72 -12.25
C TYR A 130 -8.31 -6.06 -13.74
N HIS A 131 -7.34 -5.73 -14.58
CA HIS A 131 -7.37 -6.06 -16.01
C HIS A 131 -6.96 -7.50 -16.35
N GLY A 132 -6.90 -8.39 -15.37
CA GLY A 132 -6.69 -9.83 -15.56
C GLY A 132 -5.22 -10.28 -15.57
N PHE A 133 -4.29 -9.38 -15.22
CA PHE A 133 -2.87 -9.69 -15.11
C PHE A 133 -2.44 -9.61 -13.64
N PRO A 134 -2.31 -10.74 -12.92
CA PRO A 134 -1.90 -10.70 -11.52
C PRO A 134 -0.45 -10.24 -11.40
N TYR A 135 -0.25 -9.10 -10.76
CA TYR A 135 1.04 -8.49 -10.50
C TYR A 135 1.34 -8.45 -9.01
N ILE A 136 2.62 -8.58 -8.68
CA ILE A 136 3.14 -8.28 -7.35
C ILE A 136 3.71 -6.86 -7.38
N GLY A 137 3.24 -6.02 -6.45
CA GLY A 137 3.77 -4.68 -6.26
C GLY A 137 4.99 -4.68 -5.34
N LEU A 138 6.04 -3.96 -5.71
CA LEU A 138 7.21 -3.73 -4.85
C LEU A 138 7.34 -2.26 -4.49
N SER A 139 7.90 -2.00 -3.31
CA SER A 139 8.13 -0.66 -2.78
C SER A 139 9.37 0.00 -3.39
N GLY A 140 9.44 0.08 -4.73
CA GLY A 140 10.60 0.57 -5.47
C GLY A 140 11.49 -0.55 -5.99
N VAL A 141 12.44 -0.21 -6.87
CA VAL A 141 13.32 -1.15 -7.61
C VAL A 141 14.15 -2.08 -6.72
N TYR A 142 14.42 -1.70 -5.49
CA TYR A 142 15.13 -2.53 -4.51
C TYR A 142 14.20 -3.17 -3.48
N GLY A 143 12.88 -3.00 -3.61
CA GLY A 143 11.87 -3.53 -2.68
C GLY A 143 11.78 -5.06 -2.64
N TRP A 144 12.48 -5.76 -3.54
CA TRP A 144 12.58 -7.22 -3.55
C TRP A 144 13.58 -7.78 -2.53
N LYS A 145 14.45 -6.92 -1.97
CA LYS A 145 15.50 -7.33 -1.03
C LYS A 145 14.97 -7.41 0.40
N ASP A 146 15.22 -8.54 1.04
CA ASP A 146 14.93 -8.69 2.47
C ASP A 146 16.09 -8.10 3.31
N LYS A 147 15.86 -6.94 3.89
CA LYS A 147 16.79 -6.27 4.79
C LYS A 147 16.62 -6.68 6.27
N ARG A 148 15.59 -7.50 6.58
CA ARG A 148 15.27 -7.92 7.96
C ARG A 148 16.33 -8.86 8.54
N ILE A 149 17.02 -9.58 7.70
CA ILE A 149 18.01 -10.60 8.09
C ILE A 149 19.46 -10.15 7.84
N GLY A 150 19.70 -8.87 7.56
CA GLY A 150 21.04 -8.32 7.38
C GLY A 150 21.74 -8.70 6.07
N GLU A 151 21.18 -9.57 5.25
CA GLU A 151 21.70 -10.00 3.95
C GLU A 151 20.75 -9.55 2.81
N SER A 152 21.35 -9.26 1.64
CA SER A 152 20.56 -8.94 0.43
C SER A 152 20.04 -10.23 -0.22
N LYS A 153 19.06 -10.88 0.41
CA LYS A 153 18.34 -12.01 -0.16
C LYS A 153 16.98 -11.56 -0.73
N PRO A 154 16.40 -12.30 -1.68
CA PRO A 154 15.03 -12.07 -2.08
C PRO A 154 14.07 -12.16 -0.88
N LEU A 155 12.97 -11.41 -0.94
CA LEU A 155 11.89 -11.56 0.02
C LEU A 155 11.39 -13.00 0.00
N PRO A 156 11.18 -13.65 1.16
CA PRO A 156 10.75 -15.05 1.21
C PRO A 156 9.34 -15.27 0.64
N GLU A 157 8.59 -14.20 0.44
CA GLU A 157 7.27 -14.23 -0.16
C GLU A 157 7.30 -14.22 -1.71
N LEU A 158 8.47 -14.03 -2.34
CA LEU A 158 8.71 -14.08 -3.79
C LEU A 158 9.27 -15.42 -4.23
#